data_3d4a460f47490382127c264b4eaafe65
#
_entry.id   3d4a460f47490382127c264b4eaafe65
#
_cell.length_a   1.000
_cell.length_b   1.000
_cell.length_c   1.000
_cell.angle_alpha   90.00
_cell.angle_beta   90.00
_cell.angle_gamma   90.00
#
_symmetry.space_group_name_H-M   'P 1'
#
loop_
_entity.id
_entity.type
_entity.pdbx_description
1 polymer ?
#
loop_
_entity_poly.entity_id
_entity_poly.type
_entity_poly.pdbx_seq_one_letter_code
_entity_poly.pdbx_strand_id
1 'polypeptide(L)'
;MKKYLFFLLTLVVASFAFISCSSDDDSDNGDYDKSMIVGTWEMTAVKTSESGTYVDWPFNKTYATFNADGSYYGSGYFGTGRGTWSLKGNTLNTYVEGELFASYTIISATSTVSEMKMSIGDEAIWVKCKKQ
;
A
#
# COMPACT_ATOMS: atom_id res chain seq x y z
N MET A 1 -18.03 9.00 6.25
CA MET A 1 -17.15 8.04 6.16
C MET A 1 -15.79 8.47 5.87
N LYS A 2 -15.51 9.01 4.78
CA LYS A 2 -14.25 9.46 4.48
C LYS A 2 -13.73 10.43 5.45
N LYS A 3 -14.54 11.20 6.06
CA LYS A 3 -14.12 12.14 7.02
C LYS A 3 -13.48 11.52 8.18
N TYR A 4 -14.00 10.42 8.62
CA TYR A 4 -13.46 9.80 9.76
C TYR A 4 -12.10 9.26 9.48
N LEU A 5 -11.96 8.71 8.35
CA LEU A 5 -10.72 8.18 7.95
C LEU A 5 -9.70 9.26 7.97
N PHE A 6 -10.10 10.41 7.52
CA PHE A 6 -9.23 11.49 7.43
C PHE A 6 -8.75 11.92 8.80
N PHE A 7 -9.59 11.91 9.76
CA PHE A 7 -9.21 12.25 11.07
C PHE A 7 -8.19 11.29 11.60
N LEU A 8 -8.42 10.05 11.44
CA LEU A 8 -7.53 9.06 11.92
C LEU A 8 -6.18 9.25 11.31
N LEU A 9 -6.17 9.56 10.08
CA LEU A 9 -4.96 9.75 9.39
C LEU A 9 -4.19 10.88 10.00
N THR A 10 -4.87 11.92 10.33
CA THR A 10 -4.23 13.06 10.87
C THR A 10 -3.54 12.73 12.17
N LEU A 11 -4.16 11.97 12.96
CA LEU A 11 -3.60 11.59 14.20
C LEU A 11 -2.36 10.79 14.00
N VAL A 12 -2.43 9.88 13.13
CA VAL A 12 -1.34 9.02 12.86
C VAL A 12 -0.15 9.82 12.40
N VAL A 13 -0.39 10.71 11.53
CA VAL A 13 0.67 11.52 11.01
C VAL A 13 1.32 12.30 12.12
N ALA A 14 0.51 12.81 12.98
CA ALA A 14 1.05 13.57 14.05
C ALA A 14 1.95 12.71 14.90
N SER A 15 1.55 11.53 15.14
CA SER A 15 2.34 10.71 15.98
C SER A 15 3.60 10.27 15.30
N PHE A 16 3.59 10.16 13.99
CA PHE A 16 4.71 9.76 13.35
C PHE A 16 5.75 10.73 13.34
N ALA A 17 5.40 11.94 13.25
CA ALA A 17 6.27 12.99 13.06
C ALA A 17 7.53 12.87 13.83
N PHE A 18 7.48 12.54 15.04
CA PHE A 18 8.68 12.54 15.71
C PHE A 18 9.33 11.22 15.76
N ILE A 19 8.63 10.24 15.54
CA ILE A 19 9.20 8.99 15.56
C ILE A 19 10.08 8.83 14.43
N SER A 20 9.70 9.39 13.35
CA SER A 20 10.39 9.13 12.16
C SER A 20 11.86 9.46 12.28
N CYS A 21 12.16 10.37 13.05
CA CYS A 21 13.52 10.73 13.12
C CYS A 21 14.38 9.65 13.58
N SER A 22 13.95 9.04 14.57
CA SER A 22 14.81 8.09 15.14
C SER A 22 14.84 6.84 14.38
N SER A 23 13.85 6.62 13.70
CA SER A 23 13.79 5.34 13.08
C SER A 23 14.63 5.23 11.89
N ASP A 24 15.15 6.28 11.43
CA ASP A 24 15.88 6.21 10.26
C ASP A 24 16.94 5.24 10.29
N ASP A 25 17.62 5.24 11.30
CA ASP A 25 18.75 4.45 11.32
C ASP A 25 18.48 3.03 11.30
N ASP A 26 17.53 2.63 11.91
CA ASP A 26 17.31 1.26 11.99
C ASP A 26 16.63 0.79 10.88
N SER A 27 16.50 1.57 9.97
CA SER A 27 15.69 1.20 8.94
C SER A 27 16.15 0.05 8.15
N ASP A 28 17.20 -0.46 8.36
CA ASP A 28 17.59 -1.55 7.60
C ASP A 28 16.69 -2.68 7.70
N ASN A 29 16.13 -2.88 8.81
CA ASN A 29 15.34 -4.04 9.01
C ASN A 29 13.97 -3.86 8.54
N GLY A 30 13.56 -4.63 7.60
CA GLY A 30 12.21 -4.59 7.14
C GLY A 30 11.90 -3.44 6.22
N ASP A 31 12.89 -2.65 5.91
CA ASP A 31 12.67 -1.54 5.00
C ASP A 31 12.80 -2.02 3.59
N TYR A 32 12.04 -1.42 2.71
CA TYR A 32 12.08 -1.77 1.31
C TYR A 32 12.50 -0.56 0.50
N ASP A 33 13.17 -0.82 -0.62
CA ASP A 33 13.65 0.24 -1.45
C ASP A 33 12.55 0.66 -2.37
N LYS A 34 12.44 1.94 -2.62
CA LYS A 34 11.43 2.41 -3.55
C LYS A 34 11.58 1.76 -4.90
N SER A 35 12.79 1.46 -5.30
CA SER A 35 13.00 0.85 -6.59
C SER A 35 12.34 -0.52 -6.71
N MET A 36 12.08 -1.19 -5.60
CA MET A 36 11.41 -2.46 -5.66
C MET A 36 9.93 -2.28 -5.91
N ILE A 37 9.40 -1.14 -5.55
CA ILE A 37 7.98 -0.88 -5.68
C ILE A 37 7.64 -0.27 -7.04
N VAL A 38 8.56 0.49 -7.59
CA VAL A 38 8.30 1.16 -8.87
C VAL A 38 7.92 0.13 -9.93
N GLY A 39 6.83 0.39 -10.62
CA GLY A 39 6.32 -0.49 -11.66
C GLY A 39 4.82 -0.67 -11.54
N THR A 40 4.29 -1.54 -12.36
CA THR A 40 2.87 -1.83 -12.34
C THR A 40 2.67 -3.20 -11.72
N TRP A 41 1.78 -3.26 -10.75
CA TRP A 41 1.52 -4.50 -10.02
C TRP A 41 0.07 -4.91 -10.24
N GLU A 42 -0.14 -6.20 -10.46
CA GLU A 42 -1.48 -6.74 -10.63
C GLU A 42 -1.81 -7.58 -9.41
N MET A 43 -3.00 -7.42 -8.84
CA MET A 43 -3.43 -8.25 -7.73
C MET A 43 -3.81 -9.62 -8.25
N THR A 44 -3.23 -10.66 -7.68
CA THR A 44 -3.45 -12.00 -8.16
C THR A 44 -4.14 -12.90 -7.16
N ALA A 45 -4.13 -12.56 -5.89
CA ALA A 45 -4.78 -13.38 -4.88
C ALA A 45 -5.18 -12.52 -3.70
N VAL A 46 -6.15 -12.98 -2.93
CA VAL A 46 -6.67 -12.21 -1.80
C VAL A 46 -7.10 -13.16 -0.70
N LYS A 47 -6.99 -12.69 0.53
CA LYS A 47 -7.62 -13.36 1.67
C LYS A 47 -8.14 -12.28 2.59
N THR A 48 -9.17 -12.64 3.37
CA THR A 48 -9.86 -11.63 4.17
C THR A 48 -9.55 -11.72 5.66
N SER A 49 -8.74 -12.66 6.06
CA SER A 49 -8.31 -12.73 7.46
C SER A 49 -6.87 -13.17 7.48
N GLU A 50 -6.20 -12.81 8.54
CA GLU A 50 -4.78 -13.11 8.63
C GLU A 50 -4.51 -14.60 8.58
N SER A 51 -5.33 -15.37 9.22
CA SER A 51 -5.14 -16.80 9.24
C SER A 51 -5.85 -17.50 8.08
N GLY A 52 -6.45 -16.74 7.20
CA GLY A 52 -7.22 -17.34 6.12
C GLY A 52 -6.34 -17.89 5.01
N THR A 53 -6.99 -18.39 3.99
CA THR A 53 -6.29 -18.96 2.84
C THR A 53 -6.47 -18.03 1.66
N TYR A 54 -5.42 -17.83 0.92
CA TYR A 54 -5.51 -17.00 -0.28
C TYR A 54 -6.33 -17.72 -1.34
N VAL A 55 -7.15 -16.96 -2.05
CA VAL A 55 -7.86 -17.47 -3.21
C VAL A 55 -7.49 -16.57 -4.37
N ASP A 56 -7.66 -17.07 -5.57
CA ASP A 56 -7.36 -16.29 -6.75
C ASP A 56 -8.20 -15.02 -6.74
N TRP A 57 -7.65 -13.94 -7.25
CA TRP A 57 -8.36 -12.66 -7.28
C TRP A 57 -9.64 -12.83 -8.08
N PRO A 58 -10.79 -12.71 -7.43
CA PRO A 58 -12.05 -13.04 -8.09
C PRO A 58 -12.71 -11.86 -8.78
N PHE A 59 -12.09 -10.71 -8.72
CA PHE A 59 -12.68 -9.50 -9.28
C PHE A 59 -12.02 -9.16 -10.61
N ASN A 60 -12.47 -8.08 -11.23
CA ASN A 60 -11.86 -7.69 -12.49
C ASN A 60 -10.40 -7.34 -12.26
N LYS A 61 -9.63 -7.32 -13.30
CA LYS A 61 -8.20 -7.08 -13.18
C LYS A 61 -7.96 -5.76 -12.49
N THR A 62 -7.09 -5.79 -11.52
CA THR A 62 -6.83 -4.64 -10.68
C THR A 62 -5.33 -4.39 -10.65
N TYR A 63 -4.96 -3.18 -11.00
CA TYR A 63 -3.55 -2.81 -11.12
C TYR A 63 -3.23 -1.58 -10.29
N ALA A 64 -2.00 -1.49 -9.85
CA ALA A 64 -1.50 -0.30 -9.19
C ALA A 64 -0.15 0.01 -9.80
N THR A 65 0.03 1.21 -10.27
CA THR A 65 1.27 1.64 -10.89
C THR A 65 1.94 2.67 -10.00
N PHE A 66 3.19 2.43 -9.68
CA PHE A 66 3.97 3.32 -8.84
C PHE A 66 5.15 3.81 -9.67
N ASN A 67 5.21 5.11 -9.92
CA ASN A 67 6.26 5.67 -10.74
C ASN A 67 7.37 6.25 -9.90
N ALA A 68 8.55 6.26 -10.46
CA ALA A 68 9.72 6.73 -9.72
C ALA A 68 9.59 8.17 -9.27
N ASP A 69 8.79 8.95 -9.96
CA ASP A 69 8.62 10.35 -9.60
C ASP A 69 7.62 10.55 -8.47
N GLY A 70 7.10 9.48 -7.91
CA GLY A 70 6.15 9.61 -6.82
C GLY A 70 4.70 9.59 -7.24
N SER A 71 4.42 9.49 -8.53
CA SER A 71 3.03 9.47 -8.98
C SER A 71 2.48 8.05 -8.93
N TYR A 72 1.18 7.95 -8.78
CA TYR A 72 0.49 6.68 -8.60
C TYR A 72 -0.74 6.64 -9.50
N TYR A 73 -1.04 5.47 -10.03
CA TYR A 73 -2.25 5.28 -10.82
C TYR A 73 -2.83 3.92 -10.46
N GLY A 74 -4.10 3.90 -10.13
CA GLY A 74 -4.77 2.65 -9.81
C GLY A 74 -5.95 2.42 -10.71
N SER A 75 -6.26 1.17 -10.98
CA SER A 75 -7.41 0.84 -11.80
C SER A 75 -7.93 -0.53 -11.39
N GLY A 76 -9.20 -0.77 -11.61
CA GLY A 76 -9.80 -2.07 -11.37
C GLY A 76 -10.86 -2.04 -10.32
N TYR A 77 -10.90 -3.08 -9.51
CA TYR A 77 -11.97 -3.27 -8.54
C TYR A 77 -12.17 -2.08 -7.61
N PHE A 78 -11.11 -1.46 -7.16
CA PHE A 78 -11.22 -0.36 -6.22
C PHE A 78 -11.45 0.99 -6.91
N GLY A 79 -11.65 0.97 -8.21
CA GLY A 79 -11.89 2.19 -8.95
C GLY A 79 -10.65 2.63 -9.69
N THR A 80 -10.77 3.69 -10.43
CA THR A 80 -9.68 4.21 -11.24
C THR A 80 -9.34 5.61 -10.74
N GLY A 81 -8.09 5.87 -10.52
CA GLY A 81 -7.69 7.19 -10.07
C GLY A 81 -6.19 7.31 -10.10
N ARG A 82 -5.73 8.54 -9.93
CA ARG A 82 -4.30 8.78 -9.92
C ARG A 82 -3.98 9.73 -8.77
N GLY A 83 -2.76 9.70 -8.35
CA GLY A 83 -2.33 10.53 -7.24
C GLY A 83 -0.86 10.33 -6.97
N THR A 84 -0.50 10.14 -5.71
CA THR A 84 0.90 10.01 -5.33
C THR A 84 1.06 8.85 -4.38
N TRP A 85 2.31 8.44 -4.15
CA TRP A 85 2.59 7.37 -3.23
C TRP A 85 3.87 7.68 -2.45
N SER A 86 3.98 7.04 -1.30
CA SER A 86 5.17 7.16 -0.50
C SER A 86 5.47 5.84 0.17
N LEU A 87 6.72 5.60 0.45
CA LEU A 87 7.14 4.38 1.11
C LEU A 87 8.00 4.75 2.29
N LYS A 88 7.66 4.20 3.45
CA LYS A 88 8.43 4.44 4.64
C LYS A 88 8.55 3.12 5.37
N GLY A 89 9.76 2.60 5.45
CA GLY A 89 9.96 1.29 6.04
C GLY A 89 9.23 0.25 5.24
N ASN A 90 8.26 -0.40 5.84
CA ASN A 90 7.46 -1.39 5.14
C ASN A 90 6.03 -0.90 4.91
N THR A 91 5.79 0.40 5.03
CA THR A 91 4.46 0.95 4.83
C THR A 91 4.42 1.76 3.54
N LEU A 92 3.53 1.37 2.66
CA LEU A 92 3.36 2.00 1.37
C LEU A 92 1.99 2.68 1.39
N ASN A 93 1.96 3.98 1.23
CA ASN A 93 0.71 4.73 1.26
C ASN A 93 0.42 5.31 -0.11
N THR A 94 -0.85 5.29 -0.49
CA THR A 94 -1.25 5.91 -1.75
C THR A 94 -2.26 7.01 -1.44
N TYR A 95 -2.16 8.09 -2.15
CA TYR A 95 -3.00 9.26 -1.95
C TYR A 95 -3.67 9.63 -3.27
N VAL A 96 -4.96 9.97 -3.20
CA VAL A 96 -5.69 10.42 -4.37
C VAL A 96 -6.31 11.75 -4.01
N GLU A 97 -6.00 12.75 -4.79
CA GLU A 97 -6.51 14.10 -4.54
C GLU A 97 -6.09 14.58 -3.14
N GLY A 98 -4.91 14.24 -2.74
CA GLY A 98 -4.38 14.71 -1.47
C GLY A 98 -4.85 13.93 -0.26
N GLU A 99 -5.72 12.95 -0.43
CA GLU A 99 -6.22 12.19 0.70
C GLU A 99 -5.74 10.76 0.63
N LEU A 100 -5.53 10.17 1.78
CA LEU A 100 -5.08 8.80 1.84
C LEU A 100 -6.13 7.89 1.22
N PHE A 101 -5.73 7.10 0.25
CA PHE A 101 -6.64 6.18 -0.39
C PHE A 101 -6.47 4.79 0.22
N ALA A 102 -5.26 4.30 0.29
CA ALA A 102 -5.01 2.97 0.84
C ALA A 102 -3.62 2.93 1.45
N SER A 103 -3.48 2.12 2.47
CA SER A 103 -2.20 1.93 3.13
C SER A 103 -1.87 0.45 3.04
N TYR A 104 -0.65 0.15 2.64
CA TYR A 104 -0.23 -1.23 2.50
C TYR A 104 0.93 -1.51 3.43
N THR A 105 0.83 -2.58 4.21
CA THR A 105 1.95 -3.03 4.99
C THR A 105 2.59 -4.17 4.21
N ILE A 106 3.83 -3.99 3.82
CA ILE A 106 4.49 -5.00 2.99
C ILE A 106 4.94 -6.13 3.89
N ILE A 107 4.46 -7.32 3.61
CA ILE A 107 4.84 -8.50 4.35
C ILE A 107 6.07 -9.12 3.70
N SER A 108 6.08 -9.16 2.40
CA SER A 108 7.25 -9.62 1.68
C SER A 108 7.22 -9.05 0.27
N ALA A 109 8.36 -8.85 -0.30
CA ALA A 109 8.43 -8.32 -1.66
C ALA A 109 9.73 -8.74 -2.32
N THR A 110 9.62 -9.10 -3.57
CA THR A 110 10.80 -9.33 -4.41
C THR A 110 10.63 -8.43 -5.62
N SER A 111 11.48 -8.55 -6.58
CA SER A 111 11.37 -7.69 -7.76
C SER A 111 10.15 -8.04 -8.61
N THR A 112 9.52 -9.19 -8.38
CA THR A 112 8.42 -9.60 -9.24
C THR A 112 7.13 -9.92 -8.51
N VAL A 113 7.17 -10.23 -7.21
CA VAL A 113 5.95 -10.56 -6.47
C VAL A 113 5.97 -9.89 -5.11
N SER A 114 4.82 -9.66 -4.55
CA SER A 114 4.72 -9.09 -3.22
C SER A 114 3.50 -9.62 -2.50
N GLU A 115 3.55 -9.56 -1.18
CA GLU A 115 2.43 -9.90 -0.33
C GLU A 115 2.25 -8.74 0.62
N MET A 116 1.05 -8.21 0.71
CA MET A 116 0.82 -7.00 1.50
C MET A 116 -0.53 -7.04 2.19
N LYS A 117 -0.60 -6.37 3.33
CA LYS A 117 -1.88 -6.17 4.00
C LYS A 117 -2.36 -4.80 3.55
N MET A 118 -3.49 -4.75 2.89
CA MET A 118 -4.04 -3.52 2.36
C MET A 118 -5.15 -3.03 3.26
N SER A 119 -5.05 -1.79 3.71
CA SER A 119 -6.04 -1.20 4.58
C SER A 119 -6.73 -0.04 3.89
N ILE A 120 -8.05 -0.06 3.87
CA ILE A 120 -8.84 1.02 3.31
C ILE A 120 -9.93 1.28 4.33
N GLY A 121 -9.90 2.44 4.97
CA GLY A 121 -10.88 2.74 6.00
C GLY A 121 -10.71 1.79 7.16
N ASP A 122 -11.79 1.18 7.58
CA ASP A 122 -11.76 0.26 8.68
C ASP A 122 -11.49 -1.15 8.28
N GLU A 123 -11.33 -1.40 7.02
CA GLU A 123 -11.21 -2.77 6.56
C GLU A 123 -9.82 -3.09 6.10
N ALA A 124 -9.47 -4.33 6.19
CA ALA A 124 -8.17 -4.78 5.73
C ALA A 124 -8.32 -6.11 5.01
N ILE A 125 -7.53 -6.27 3.97
CA ILE A 125 -7.46 -7.55 3.29
C ILE A 125 -5.99 -7.80 3.01
N TRP A 126 -5.66 -9.03 2.74
CA TRP A 126 -4.28 -9.38 2.39
C TRP A 126 -4.27 -9.73 0.92
N VAL A 127 -3.33 -9.20 0.18
CA VAL A 127 -3.28 -9.41 -1.26
C VAL A 127 -1.90 -9.86 -1.69
N LYS A 128 -1.87 -10.64 -2.73
CA LYS A 128 -0.63 -10.98 -3.39
C LYS A 128 -0.65 -10.31 -4.75
N CYS A 129 0.47 -9.78 -5.14
CA CYS A 129 0.58 -9.03 -6.39
C CYS A 129 1.75 -9.51 -7.20
N LYS A 130 1.65 -9.33 -8.50
CA LYS A 130 2.70 -9.72 -9.41
C LYS A 130 3.06 -8.53 -10.27
N LYS A 131 4.34 -8.26 -10.40
CA LYS A 131 4.78 -7.12 -11.21
C LYS A 131 4.68 -7.46 -12.68
N GLN A 132 4.17 -6.52 -13.42
CA GLN A 132 3.95 -6.71 -14.85
C GLN A 132 5.19 -6.35 -15.67
#